data_b0c4b2577a7048d3bb8dc6b2d644f000
#
_entry.id   b0c4b2577a7048d3bb8dc6b2d644f000
#
_cell.length_a   1.000
_cell.length_b   1.000
_cell.length_c   1.000
_cell.angle_alpha   90.00
_cell.angle_beta   90.00
_cell.angle_gamma   90.00
#
_symmetry.space_group_name_H-M   'P 1'
#
loop_
_entity.id
_entity.type
_entity.pdbx_description
1 polymer ?
#
loop_
_entity_poly.entity_id
_entity_poly.type
_entity_poly.pdbx_seq_one_letter_code
_entity_poly.pdbx_strand_id
1 'polypeptide(L)'
;MTFARLAAKQLQRNSASTIRQRLHPYNNTNKIAKRFVSARLELPDDVAGTRTKVVCTIGPSTDQEKPIGELVGNGMSVARLNFSHSGSDYTYPETILGRVRAAKGRHAHLATSAEMSVPPNVRAILVDTKGPEIRTGVLPGDVPEIQIVTGSTVELHINDVTKEDPTAEILKLNIDYMSIAKTVDIGSQILLDDGLIALEVTDIDPRAQFVKTIALNGGPIKKNKGVNLPGATLDLPALTDKDKRDLEWACKVGADFVAASFIRTPENVRSVISYLDRVCSTLPDVEAGRRPLRPLVISKIESKEGVDHFHEILKESDGIMVARGDLGVVRK
;
A
#
# COMPACT_ATOMS: atom_id res chain seq x y z
N MET A 1 -27.73 0.28 -3.83
CA MET A 1 -26.81 0.23 -4.99
C MET A 1 -25.41 0.10 -4.47
N THR A 2 -24.73 -1.00 -4.75
CA THR A 2 -23.41 -1.32 -4.17
C THR A 2 -22.32 -0.39 -4.73
N PHE A 3 -21.43 0.08 -3.88
CA PHE A 3 -20.26 0.95 -4.15
C PHE A 3 -19.48 0.54 -5.43
N ALA A 4 -19.35 -0.76 -5.68
CA ALA A 4 -18.69 -1.32 -6.87
C ALA A 4 -19.40 -0.94 -8.21
N ARG A 5 -20.71 -0.74 -8.22
CA ARG A 5 -21.45 -0.32 -9.44
C ARG A 5 -21.30 1.16 -9.75
N LEU A 6 -21.10 2.00 -8.72
CA LEU A 6 -20.85 3.43 -8.92
C LEU A 6 -19.44 3.67 -9.46
N ALA A 7 -18.44 2.98 -8.88
CA ALA A 7 -17.04 3.06 -9.33
C ALA A 7 -16.89 2.57 -10.78
N ALA A 8 -17.54 1.47 -11.15
CA ALA A 8 -17.49 0.94 -12.51
C ALA A 8 -18.13 1.87 -13.56
N LYS A 9 -19.24 2.55 -13.23
CA LYS A 9 -19.88 3.53 -14.12
C LYS A 9 -19.06 4.79 -14.31
N GLN A 10 -18.35 5.25 -13.28
CA GLN A 10 -17.50 6.45 -13.33
C GLN A 10 -16.21 6.16 -14.12
N LEU A 11 -15.61 4.98 -13.96
CA LEU A 11 -14.45 4.52 -14.73
C LEU A 11 -14.76 4.42 -16.24
N GLN A 12 -15.96 3.96 -16.63
CA GLN A 12 -16.35 3.92 -18.03
C GLN A 12 -16.57 5.30 -18.66
N ARG A 13 -17.00 6.31 -17.91
CA ARG A 13 -17.19 7.67 -18.42
C ARG A 13 -15.90 8.50 -18.52
N ASN A 14 -14.94 8.27 -17.62
CA ASN A 14 -13.69 9.03 -17.58
C ASN A 14 -12.57 8.41 -18.43
N SER A 15 -12.65 7.11 -18.78
CA SER A 15 -11.57 6.42 -19.51
C SER A 15 -11.39 6.90 -20.96
N ALA A 16 -12.42 7.43 -21.60
CA ALA A 16 -12.35 7.83 -23.01
C ALA A 16 -11.89 9.27 -23.25
N SER A 17 -12.16 10.21 -22.32
CA SER A 17 -11.84 11.63 -22.52
C SER A 17 -10.63 12.10 -21.73
N THR A 18 -10.45 11.65 -20.48
CA THR A 18 -9.38 12.14 -19.59
C THR A 18 -8.04 11.49 -19.89
N ILE A 19 -8.02 10.21 -20.29
CA ILE A 19 -6.80 9.55 -20.77
C ILE A 19 -6.29 10.19 -22.06
N ARG A 20 -7.20 10.65 -22.95
CA ARG A 20 -6.80 11.36 -24.18
C ARG A 20 -6.23 12.75 -23.93
N GLN A 21 -6.61 13.46 -22.90
CA GLN A 21 -6.10 14.81 -22.62
C GLN A 21 -4.77 14.85 -21.87
N ARG A 22 -4.41 13.81 -21.09
CA ARG A 22 -3.09 13.73 -20.42
C ARG A 22 -1.97 13.14 -21.28
N LEU A 23 -2.28 12.63 -22.47
CA LEU A 23 -1.30 12.08 -23.44
C LEU A 23 -0.83 13.11 -24.47
N HIS A 24 -0.64 14.36 -24.13
CA HIS A 24 -0.05 15.38 -24.99
C HIS A 24 1.23 15.97 -24.39
N PRO A 25 2.34 16.14 -25.17
CA PRO A 25 2.53 15.93 -26.61
C PRO A 25 3.72 15.00 -26.93
N TYR A 26 3.48 13.75 -27.29
CA TYR A 26 4.52 12.92 -27.91
C TYR A 26 4.04 12.41 -29.28
N ASN A 27 4.17 13.27 -30.32
CA ASN A 27 3.72 12.95 -31.67
C ASN A 27 4.66 12.03 -32.46
N ASN A 28 5.72 11.45 -31.82
CA ASN A 28 6.67 10.61 -32.54
C ASN A 28 6.72 9.13 -32.12
N THR A 29 5.98 8.71 -31.07
CA THR A 29 5.93 7.31 -30.62
C THR A 29 4.84 6.50 -31.33
N ASN A 30 4.03 7.13 -32.16
CA ASN A 30 2.89 6.50 -32.83
C ASN A 30 3.26 5.36 -33.82
N LYS A 31 4.53 5.28 -34.30
CA LYS A 31 4.93 4.19 -35.18
C LYS A 31 5.23 2.88 -34.43
N ILE A 32 5.80 2.96 -33.22
CA ILE A 32 6.11 1.79 -32.40
C ILE A 32 4.84 1.24 -31.76
N ALA A 33 4.02 2.12 -31.13
CA ALA A 33 2.75 1.71 -30.53
C ALA A 33 1.76 1.16 -31.57
N LYS A 34 1.67 1.73 -32.77
CA LYS A 34 0.83 1.20 -33.85
C LYS A 34 1.30 -0.15 -34.38
N ARG A 35 2.60 -0.45 -34.33
CA ARG A 35 3.14 -1.75 -34.73
C ARG A 35 2.80 -2.86 -33.72
N PHE A 36 2.69 -2.52 -32.41
CA PHE A 36 2.26 -3.46 -31.37
C PHE A 36 0.75 -3.68 -31.31
N VAL A 37 -0.07 -2.71 -31.74
CA VAL A 37 -1.54 -2.80 -31.73
C VAL A 37 -2.09 -3.48 -32.99
N SER A 38 -1.35 -3.55 -34.09
CA SER A 38 -1.84 -4.13 -35.35
C SER A 38 -1.58 -5.62 -35.51
N ALA A 39 -0.67 -6.23 -34.75
CA ALA A 39 -0.62 -7.67 -34.61
C ALA A 39 -1.73 -8.08 -33.64
N ARG A 40 -2.93 -8.35 -34.10
CA ARG A 40 -3.86 -9.22 -33.39
C ARG A 40 -3.20 -10.59 -33.29
N LEU A 41 -2.44 -10.78 -32.21
CA LEU A 41 -2.22 -12.12 -31.70
C LEU A 41 -3.61 -12.66 -31.42
N GLU A 42 -4.04 -13.64 -32.17
CA GLU A 42 -5.17 -14.49 -31.79
C GLU A 42 -4.71 -15.25 -30.55
N LEU A 43 -4.85 -14.59 -29.40
CA LEU A 43 -4.62 -15.23 -28.13
C LEU A 43 -5.71 -16.30 -27.97
N PRO A 44 -5.36 -17.49 -27.47
CA PRO A 44 -6.35 -18.50 -27.12
C PRO A 44 -7.47 -17.88 -26.28
N ASP A 45 -8.70 -18.29 -26.49
CA ASP A 45 -9.90 -17.70 -25.87
C ASP A 45 -9.82 -17.67 -24.32
N ASP A 46 -9.10 -18.59 -23.71
CA ASP A 46 -8.84 -18.64 -22.26
C ASP A 46 -7.93 -17.51 -21.76
N VAL A 47 -7.12 -16.91 -22.63
CA VAL A 47 -6.24 -15.76 -22.32
C VAL A 47 -6.91 -14.43 -22.69
N ALA A 48 -7.62 -14.39 -23.82
CA ALA A 48 -8.28 -13.17 -24.32
C ALA A 48 -9.54 -12.80 -23.51
N GLY A 49 -10.18 -13.78 -22.86
CA GLY A 49 -11.49 -13.63 -22.22
C GLY A 49 -11.48 -13.12 -20.77
N THR A 50 -10.38 -13.23 -20.01
CA THR A 50 -10.37 -12.90 -18.59
C THR A 50 -10.37 -11.40 -18.34
N ARG A 51 -11.54 -10.84 -18.01
CA ARG A 51 -11.70 -9.41 -17.69
C ARG A 51 -11.16 -9.07 -16.31
N THR A 52 -11.27 -9.99 -15.35
CA THR A 52 -10.71 -9.83 -14.00
C THR A 52 -9.25 -10.23 -13.99
N LYS A 53 -8.38 -9.33 -13.57
CA LYS A 53 -6.95 -9.59 -13.42
C LYS A 53 -6.65 -10.03 -11.99
N VAL A 54 -5.78 -11.03 -11.85
CA VAL A 54 -5.40 -11.59 -10.54
C VAL A 54 -4.11 -10.93 -10.07
N VAL A 55 -4.17 -10.31 -8.90
CA VAL A 55 -3.00 -9.77 -8.20
C VAL A 55 -2.61 -10.75 -7.10
N CYS A 56 -1.38 -11.29 -7.18
CA CYS A 56 -0.85 -12.20 -6.17
C CYS A 56 0.27 -11.53 -5.38
N THR A 57 0.15 -11.54 -4.05
CA THR A 57 1.26 -11.12 -3.19
C THR A 57 2.30 -12.23 -3.13
N ILE A 58 3.53 -11.89 -3.48
CA ILE A 58 4.67 -12.80 -3.36
C ILE A 58 5.34 -12.56 -2.01
N GLY A 59 5.49 -13.62 -1.25
CA GLY A 59 6.07 -13.60 0.10
C GLY A 59 6.70 -14.96 0.46
N PRO A 60 7.17 -15.15 1.71
CA PRO A 60 7.98 -16.31 2.10
C PRO A 60 7.42 -17.69 1.73
N SER A 61 6.09 -17.82 1.66
CA SER A 61 5.45 -19.09 1.26
C SER A 61 5.38 -19.30 -0.26
N THR A 62 5.62 -18.26 -1.06
CA THR A 62 5.44 -18.27 -2.52
C THR A 62 6.63 -17.71 -3.29
N ASP A 63 7.73 -17.36 -2.62
CA ASP A 63 8.88 -16.65 -3.20
C ASP A 63 9.85 -17.54 -4.01
N GLN A 64 9.69 -18.87 -3.95
CA GLN A 64 10.53 -19.79 -4.68
C GLN A 64 10.12 -19.91 -6.16
N GLU A 65 11.03 -20.36 -7.02
CA GLU A 65 10.81 -20.44 -8.47
C GLU A 65 9.58 -21.30 -8.83
N LYS A 66 9.40 -22.45 -8.15
CA LYS A 66 8.29 -23.35 -8.43
C LYS A 66 6.93 -22.74 -8.10
N PRO A 67 6.66 -22.22 -6.88
CA PRO A 67 5.40 -21.52 -6.59
C PRO A 67 5.16 -20.31 -7.51
N ILE A 68 6.18 -19.51 -7.81
CA ILE A 68 6.03 -18.38 -8.75
C ILE A 68 5.63 -18.89 -10.13
N GLY A 69 6.27 -19.95 -10.63
CA GLY A 69 5.92 -20.58 -11.90
C GLY A 69 4.49 -21.09 -11.94
N GLU A 70 4.01 -21.68 -10.85
CA GLU A 70 2.64 -22.16 -10.71
C GLU A 70 1.63 -20.98 -10.70
N LEU A 71 1.92 -19.89 -9.98
CA LEU A 71 1.09 -18.68 -9.98
C LEU A 71 1.01 -18.07 -11.39
N VAL A 72 2.13 -17.93 -12.07
CA VAL A 72 2.20 -17.42 -13.45
C VAL A 72 1.42 -18.32 -14.40
N GLY A 73 1.61 -19.63 -14.31
CA GLY A 73 0.91 -20.63 -15.13
C GLY A 73 -0.61 -20.66 -14.88
N ASN A 74 -1.07 -20.32 -13.68
CA ASN A 74 -2.49 -20.26 -13.32
C ASN A 74 -3.15 -18.88 -13.49
N GLY A 75 -2.45 -17.92 -14.15
CA GLY A 75 -3.07 -16.67 -14.59
C GLY A 75 -2.83 -15.47 -13.69
N MET A 76 -1.81 -15.49 -12.81
CA MET A 76 -1.36 -14.27 -12.15
C MET A 76 -1.10 -13.18 -13.19
N SER A 77 -1.73 -12.03 -13.02
CA SER A 77 -1.57 -10.88 -13.91
C SER A 77 -0.59 -9.85 -13.35
N VAL A 78 -0.57 -9.72 -12.03
CA VAL A 78 0.25 -8.75 -11.30
C VAL A 78 0.91 -9.44 -10.11
N ALA A 79 2.23 -9.31 -9.98
CA ALA A 79 2.96 -9.70 -8.78
C ALA A 79 3.04 -8.50 -7.84
N ARG A 80 2.43 -8.62 -6.65
CA ARG A 80 2.48 -7.60 -5.60
C ARG A 80 3.63 -7.89 -4.64
N LEU A 81 4.51 -6.92 -4.47
CA LEU A 81 5.58 -6.90 -3.48
C LEU A 81 5.17 -5.97 -2.34
N ASN A 82 4.94 -6.54 -1.16
CA ASN A 82 4.54 -5.78 0.03
C ASN A 82 5.77 -5.28 0.79
N PHE A 83 5.94 -3.97 0.83
CA PHE A 83 7.08 -3.29 1.47
C PHE A 83 6.83 -2.92 2.93
N SER A 84 5.67 -3.22 3.49
CA SER A 84 5.38 -2.94 4.91
C SER A 84 6.36 -3.61 5.87
N HIS A 85 6.90 -4.77 5.48
CA HIS A 85 7.86 -5.55 6.27
C HIS A 85 9.29 -5.53 5.72
N SER A 86 9.53 -4.82 4.60
CA SER A 86 10.88 -4.67 4.03
C SER A 86 11.67 -3.65 4.84
N GLY A 87 12.94 -3.98 5.11
CA GLY A 87 13.90 -3.03 5.65
C GLY A 87 14.43 -2.06 4.58
N SER A 88 15.64 -1.57 4.77
CA SER A 88 16.38 -0.77 3.78
C SER A 88 17.19 -1.64 2.80
N ASP A 89 17.19 -2.95 2.98
CA ASP A 89 17.84 -3.91 2.08
C ASP A 89 16.83 -4.42 1.06
N TYR A 90 17.12 -4.17 -0.22
CA TYR A 90 16.27 -4.57 -1.34
C TYR A 90 16.71 -5.88 -2.02
N THR A 91 17.69 -6.60 -1.48
CA THR A 91 18.20 -7.88 -2.03
C THR A 91 17.07 -8.90 -2.17
N TYR A 92 16.21 -9.02 -1.15
CA TYR A 92 15.08 -9.94 -1.18
C TYR A 92 14.03 -9.56 -2.24
N PRO A 93 13.51 -8.33 -2.31
CA PRO A 93 12.61 -7.92 -3.39
C PRO A 93 13.22 -8.06 -4.80
N GLU A 94 14.51 -7.79 -4.96
CA GLU A 94 15.21 -7.96 -6.25
C GLU A 94 15.29 -9.42 -6.67
N THR A 95 15.55 -10.32 -5.72
CA THR A 95 15.53 -11.77 -5.97
C THR A 95 14.16 -12.24 -6.43
N ILE A 96 13.08 -11.82 -5.75
CA ILE A 96 11.71 -12.13 -6.16
C ILE A 96 11.42 -11.58 -7.55
N LEU A 97 11.76 -10.33 -7.81
CA LEU A 97 11.57 -9.68 -9.11
C LEU A 97 12.26 -10.46 -10.24
N GLY A 98 13.50 -10.90 -10.01
CA GLY A 98 14.24 -11.76 -10.95
C GLY A 98 13.49 -13.06 -11.25
N ARG A 99 13.03 -13.76 -10.23
CA ARG A 99 12.25 -15.01 -10.36
C ARG A 99 10.94 -14.79 -11.10
N VAL A 100 10.18 -13.73 -10.77
CA VAL A 100 8.93 -13.40 -11.47
C VAL A 100 9.18 -13.12 -12.95
N ARG A 101 10.23 -12.37 -13.27
CA ARG A 101 10.57 -12.04 -14.67
C ARG A 101 11.08 -13.25 -15.47
N ALA A 102 11.76 -14.20 -14.80
CA ALA A 102 12.25 -15.42 -15.41
C ALA A 102 11.18 -16.50 -15.58
N ALA A 103 10.08 -16.44 -14.84
CA ALA A 103 9.03 -17.46 -14.88
C ALA A 103 8.34 -17.48 -16.24
N LYS A 104 8.17 -18.68 -16.81
CA LYS A 104 7.52 -18.87 -18.10
C LYS A 104 6.01 -18.99 -17.94
N GLY A 105 5.25 -18.20 -18.69
CA GLY A 105 3.80 -18.31 -18.76
C GLY A 105 3.35 -19.57 -19.51
N ARG A 106 2.08 -19.97 -19.33
CA ARG A 106 1.47 -21.15 -20.00
C ARG A 106 1.65 -21.12 -21.53
N HIS A 107 1.62 -19.95 -22.14
CA HIS A 107 1.74 -19.74 -23.57
C HIS A 107 3.12 -19.21 -24.00
N ALA A 108 4.15 -19.44 -23.18
CA ALA A 108 5.51 -18.98 -23.47
C ALA A 108 6.05 -19.52 -24.83
N HIS A 109 5.56 -20.70 -25.26
CA HIS A 109 5.90 -21.29 -26.55
C HIS A 109 5.43 -20.46 -27.77
N LEU A 110 4.36 -19.66 -27.61
CA LEU A 110 3.87 -18.77 -28.65
C LEU A 110 4.77 -17.54 -28.86
N ALA A 111 5.59 -17.21 -27.87
CA ALA A 111 6.51 -16.06 -27.90
C ALA A 111 7.84 -16.39 -28.62
N THR A 112 8.06 -17.65 -29.00
CA THR A 112 9.34 -18.13 -29.57
C THR A 112 9.35 -18.18 -31.11
N SER A 113 8.32 -17.68 -31.79
CA SER A 113 8.39 -17.52 -33.25
C SER A 113 9.44 -16.47 -33.63
N ALA A 114 10.30 -16.75 -34.60
CA ALA A 114 11.46 -15.94 -34.99
C ALA A 114 11.16 -14.46 -35.34
N GLU A 115 9.88 -14.11 -35.45
CA GLU A 115 9.41 -12.77 -35.83
C GLU A 115 9.03 -11.88 -34.63
N MET A 116 8.92 -12.41 -33.40
CA MET A 116 8.52 -11.66 -32.26
C MET A 116 9.44 -11.92 -31.03
N SER A 117 10.34 -10.98 -30.75
CA SER A 117 11.10 -10.94 -29.51
C SER A 117 10.21 -10.45 -28.35
N VAL A 118 9.18 -11.22 -28.00
CA VAL A 118 8.35 -10.94 -26.83
C VAL A 118 8.90 -11.73 -25.64
N PRO A 119 9.10 -11.10 -24.48
CA PRO A 119 9.49 -11.84 -23.28
C PRO A 119 8.52 -12.99 -22.99
N PRO A 120 9.01 -14.16 -22.57
CA PRO A 120 8.17 -15.34 -22.31
C PRO A 120 7.15 -15.13 -21.18
N ASN A 121 7.29 -14.05 -20.44
CA ASN A 121 6.40 -13.66 -19.36
C ASN A 121 6.30 -12.13 -19.28
N VAL A 122 5.10 -11.60 -19.53
CA VAL A 122 4.77 -10.19 -19.29
C VAL A 122 3.81 -10.13 -18.12
N ARG A 123 4.34 -9.93 -16.92
CA ARG A 123 3.56 -9.73 -15.70
C ARG A 123 3.88 -8.37 -15.10
N ALA A 124 2.85 -7.66 -14.74
CA ALA A 124 3.02 -6.37 -14.09
C ALA A 124 3.55 -6.53 -12.65
N ILE A 125 4.38 -5.59 -12.25
CA ILE A 125 4.93 -5.51 -10.90
C ILE A 125 4.24 -4.36 -10.15
N LEU A 126 3.67 -4.68 -8.99
CA LEU A 126 3.06 -3.73 -8.07
C LEU A 126 3.91 -3.65 -6.80
N VAL A 127 4.43 -2.47 -6.50
CA VAL A 127 5.08 -2.17 -5.22
C VAL A 127 4.05 -1.54 -4.29
N ASP A 128 3.81 -2.18 -3.16
CA ASP A 128 2.85 -1.71 -2.14
C ASP A 128 3.63 -1.11 -0.98
N THR A 129 3.51 0.20 -0.76
CA THR A 129 4.26 0.95 0.25
C THR A 129 3.73 0.66 1.64
N LYS A 130 4.56 0.91 2.67
CA LYS A 130 4.13 0.82 4.06
C LYS A 130 3.12 1.92 4.40
N GLY A 131 3.39 3.15 3.97
CA GLY A 131 2.62 4.32 4.33
C GLY A 131 2.85 4.82 5.77
N PRO A 132 2.24 5.94 6.13
CA PRO A 132 2.34 6.53 7.46
C PRO A 132 1.40 5.82 8.45
N GLU A 133 1.86 4.74 9.03
CA GLU A 133 1.17 4.02 10.10
C GLU A 133 1.56 4.55 11.46
N ILE A 134 0.62 4.53 12.40
CA ILE A 134 0.89 4.74 13.82
C ILE A 134 1.13 3.38 14.47
N ARG A 135 2.17 3.27 15.31
CA ARG A 135 2.50 2.02 15.98
C ARG A 135 2.83 2.23 17.45
N THR A 136 2.59 1.19 18.25
CA THR A 136 3.20 1.08 19.57
C THR A 136 4.69 0.85 19.42
N GLY A 137 5.47 1.26 20.43
CA GLY A 137 6.91 1.01 20.48
C GLY A 137 7.27 -0.36 21.07
N VAL A 138 8.46 -0.41 21.63
CA VAL A 138 8.91 -1.53 22.48
C VAL A 138 8.11 -1.51 23.78
N LEU A 139 7.78 -2.69 24.29
CA LEU A 139 7.00 -2.80 25.54
C LEU A 139 7.84 -2.43 26.76
N PRO A 140 7.22 -1.94 27.85
CA PRO A 140 7.91 -1.71 29.11
C PRO A 140 8.61 -3.02 29.57
N GLY A 141 9.81 -2.88 30.16
CA GLY A 141 10.65 -4.01 30.55
C GLY A 141 11.21 -4.84 29.39
N ASP A 142 11.04 -4.39 28.13
CA ASP A 142 11.42 -5.13 26.89
C ASP A 142 10.90 -6.58 26.86
N VAL A 143 9.75 -6.82 27.47
CA VAL A 143 9.11 -8.13 27.48
C VAL A 143 8.51 -8.46 26.11
N PRO A 144 8.39 -9.75 25.74
CA PRO A 144 7.87 -10.13 24.42
C PRO A 144 6.38 -9.86 24.25
N GLU A 145 5.61 -9.88 25.35
CA GLU A 145 4.16 -9.74 25.35
C GLU A 145 3.66 -9.28 26.73
N ILE A 146 2.59 -8.48 26.74
CA ILE A 146 1.87 -8.05 27.95
C ILE A 146 0.40 -8.38 27.77
N GLN A 147 -0.24 -8.91 28.83
CA GLN A 147 -1.67 -9.13 28.86
C GLN A 147 -2.39 -7.87 29.34
N ILE A 148 -3.16 -7.21 28.47
CA ILE A 148 -4.07 -6.13 28.87
C ILE A 148 -5.36 -6.76 29.42
N VAL A 149 -5.82 -6.27 30.55
CA VAL A 149 -7.05 -6.74 31.20
C VAL A 149 -8.19 -5.75 30.94
N THR A 150 -9.38 -6.27 30.64
CA THR A 150 -10.58 -5.43 30.49
C THR A 150 -10.80 -4.56 31.73
N GLY A 151 -11.04 -3.27 31.55
CA GLY A 151 -11.23 -2.29 32.62
C GLY A 151 -9.92 -1.75 33.22
N SER A 152 -8.75 -2.25 32.83
CA SER A 152 -7.48 -1.69 33.30
C SER A 152 -7.18 -0.34 32.64
N THR A 153 -6.43 0.49 33.38
CA THR A 153 -5.92 1.75 32.84
C THR A 153 -4.68 1.53 32.00
N VAL A 154 -4.66 2.13 30.80
CA VAL A 154 -3.51 2.14 29.90
C VAL A 154 -3.20 3.58 29.51
N GLU A 155 -1.95 3.99 29.69
CA GLU A 155 -1.45 5.29 29.22
C GLU A 155 -0.64 5.12 27.94
N LEU A 156 -0.98 5.90 26.91
CA LEU A 156 -0.25 5.93 25.63
C LEU A 156 0.69 7.13 25.62
N HIS A 157 1.99 6.87 25.74
CA HIS A 157 3.04 7.87 25.88
C HIS A 157 3.77 8.12 24.56
N ILE A 158 4.09 9.39 24.25
CA ILE A 158 4.95 9.75 23.12
C ILE A 158 6.45 9.57 23.45
N ASN A 159 6.79 9.41 24.71
CA ASN A 159 8.15 9.19 25.19
C ASN A 159 8.46 7.70 25.35
N ASP A 160 9.73 7.39 25.47
CA ASP A 160 10.20 6.02 25.74
C ASP A 160 9.74 5.54 27.11
N VAL A 161 9.10 4.40 27.16
CA VAL A 161 8.60 3.72 28.38
C VAL A 161 9.26 2.36 28.61
N THR A 162 10.33 2.04 27.90
CA THR A 162 11.01 0.72 28.00
C THR A 162 11.54 0.41 29.40
N LYS A 163 11.83 1.44 30.21
CA LYS A 163 12.31 1.29 31.60
C LYS A 163 11.18 1.21 32.64
N GLU A 164 9.94 1.34 32.21
CA GLU A 164 8.78 1.23 33.11
C GLU A 164 8.52 -0.24 33.47
N ASP A 165 7.81 -0.45 34.59
CA ASP A 165 7.44 -1.79 35.05
C ASP A 165 6.27 -2.34 34.21
N PRO A 166 6.44 -3.49 33.52
CA PRO A 166 5.37 -4.09 32.73
C PRO A 166 4.20 -4.64 33.58
N THR A 167 4.39 -4.75 34.91
CA THR A 167 3.38 -5.26 35.85
C THR A 167 2.73 -4.16 36.69
N ALA A 168 3.04 -2.88 36.42
CA ALA A 168 2.45 -1.74 37.13
C ALA A 168 0.93 -1.72 37.01
N GLU A 169 0.24 -1.19 38.01
CA GLU A 169 -1.22 -1.02 38.03
C GLU A 169 -1.71 -0.21 36.81
N ILE A 170 -0.93 0.80 36.41
CA ILE A 170 -1.16 1.57 35.18
C ILE A 170 -0.11 1.13 34.16
N LEU A 171 -0.58 0.44 33.11
CA LEU A 171 0.27 0.05 32.01
C LEU A 171 0.61 1.26 31.13
N LYS A 172 1.90 1.51 30.92
CA LYS A 172 2.37 2.54 29.99
C LYS A 172 2.85 1.92 28.71
N LEU A 173 2.33 2.37 27.58
CA LEU A 173 2.76 1.95 26.24
C LEU A 173 3.29 3.16 25.47
N ASN A 174 4.40 2.99 24.78
CA ASN A 174 4.88 4.00 23.84
C ASN A 174 4.06 3.99 22.55
N ILE A 175 3.86 5.16 21.96
CA ILE A 175 3.24 5.36 20.64
C ILE A 175 4.10 6.33 19.81
N ASP A 176 4.31 6.04 18.53
CA ASP A 176 5.17 6.82 17.64
C ASP A 176 4.45 8.02 16.97
N TYR A 177 3.29 8.43 17.49
CA TYR A 177 2.50 9.55 16.99
C TYR A 177 2.49 10.73 17.96
N MET A 178 3.35 11.72 17.70
CA MET A 178 3.57 12.88 18.58
C MET A 178 2.33 13.75 18.80
N SER A 179 1.39 13.76 17.85
CA SER A 179 0.18 14.58 17.91
C SER A 179 -1.01 13.87 18.57
N ILE A 180 -0.82 12.69 19.18
CA ILE A 180 -1.93 11.88 19.74
C ILE A 180 -2.86 12.69 20.64
N ALA A 181 -2.32 13.44 21.58
CA ALA A 181 -3.08 14.24 22.56
C ALA A 181 -3.85 15.43 21.93
N LYS A 182 -3.52 15.81 20.68
CA LYS A 182 -4.23 16.86 19.93
C LYS A 182 -5.23 16.28 18.94
N THR A 183 -5.15 14.99 18.69
CA THR A 183 -5.90 14.28 17.66
C THR A 183 -7.14 13.58 18.23
N VAL A 184 -7.09 13.19 19.50
CA VAL A 184 -8.18 12.47 20.16
C VAL A 184 -8.85 13.36 21.18
N ASP A 185 -10.14 13.10 21.42
CA ASP A 185 -10.95 13.72 22.49
C ASP A 185 -11.28 12.68 23.56
N ILE A 186 -11.72 13.13 24.75
CA ILE A 186 -12.26 12.25 25.78
C ILE A 186 -13.47 11.50 25.20
N GLY A 187 -13.51 10.18 25.38
CA GLY A 187 -14.49 9.28 24.80
C GLY A 187 -14.10 8.74 23.40
N SER A 188 -13.02 9.23 22.79
CA SER A 188 -12.51 8.65 21.55
C SER A 188 -12.03 7.22 21.76
N GLN A 189 -12.24 6.37 20.74
CA GLN A 189 -11.69 5.02 20.75
C GLN A 189 -10.29 4.99 20.09
N ILE A 190 -9.42 4.18 20.68
CA ILE A 190 -8.10 3.86 20.15
C ILE A 190 -8.02 2.34 20.03
N LEU A 191 -7.70 1.86 18.81
CA LEU A 191 -7.65 0.43 18.53
C LEU A 191 -6.19 0.00 18.37
N LEU A 192 -5.80 -1.05 19.08
CA LEU A 192 -4.45 -1.64 19.01
C LEU A 192 -4.52 -3.01 18.31
N ASP A 193 -3.45 -3.37 17.60
CA ASP A 193 -3.25 -4.66 16.93
C ASP A 193 -4.45 -5.03 16.04
N ASP A 194 -4.71 -4.20 15.02
CA ASP A 194 -5.81 -4.36 14.06
C ASP A 194 -7.20 -4.48 14.72
N GLY A 195 -7.37 -3.79 15.85
CA GLY A 195 -8.64 -3.74 16.58
C GLY A 195 -8.88 -4.95 17.49
N LEU A 196 -7.86 -5.76 17.78
CA LEU A 196 -7.95 -6.82 18.79
C LEU A 196 -8.14 -6.26 20.18
N ILE A 197 -7.56 -5.10 20.48
CA ILE A 197 -7.73 -4.37 21.75
C ILE A 197 -8.32 -3.00 21.46
N ALA A 198 -9.39 -2.68 22.15
CA ALA A 198 -10.05 -1.37 22.09
C ALA A 198 -9.85 -0.64 23.41
N LEU A 199 -9.38 0.59 23.33
CA LEU A 199 -9.21 1.52 24.44
C LEU A 199 -10.17 2.70 24.26
N GLU A 200 -10.65 3.29 25.35
CA GLU A 200 -11.41 4.54 25.36
C GLU A 200 -10.63 5.61 26.11
N VAL A 201 -10.51 6.78 25.53
CA VAL A 201 -9.81 7.93 26.13
C VAL A 201 -10.63 8.46 27.31
N THR A 202 -10.01 8.49 28.49
CA THR A 202 -10.62 8.99 29.73
C THR A 202 -10.05 10.33 30.19
N ASP A 203 -8.79 10.62 29.83
CA ASP A 203 -8.11 11.87 30.14
C ASP A 203 -6.96 12.14 29.17
N ILE A 204 -6.58 13.41 29.05
CA ILE A 204 -5.48 13.87 28.20
C ILE A 204 -4.54 14.71 29.02
N ASP A 205 -3.26 14.32 29.10
CA ASP A 205 -2.26 15.09 29.83
C ASP A 205 -2.18 16.55 29.31
N PRO A 206 -2.29 17.56 30.20
CA PRO A 206 -2.20 18.98 29.79
C PRO A 206 -0.91 19.37 29.09
N ARG A 207 0.18 18.61 29.31
CA ARG A 207 1.48 18.78 28.62
C ARG A 207 1.56 18.02 27.31
N ALA A 208 0.47 17.32 26.94
CA ALA A 208 0.38 16.49 25.73
C ALA A 208 1.45 15.38 25.64
N GLN A 209 1.91 14.85 26.78
CA GLN A 209 2.93 13.80 26.83
C GLN A 209 2.33 12.39 26.76
N PHE A 210 1.08 12.23 27.16
CA PHE A 210 0.35 10.97 27.12
C PHE A 210 -1.15 11.17 27.03
N VAL A 211 -1.84 10.10 26.68
CA VAL A 211 -3.29 9.98 26.71
C VAL A 211 -3.65 8.83 27.64
N LYS A 212 -4.51 9.08 28.62
CA LYS A 212 -4.99 8.08 29.56
C LYS A 212 -6.24 7.41 29.01
N THR A 213 -6.27 6.09 29.07
CA THR A 213 -7.36 5.29 28.51
C THR A 213 -7.80 4.20 29.47
N ILE A 214 -9.00 3.66 29.24
CA ILE A 214 -9.49 2.43 29.84
C ILE A 214 -9.63 1.35 28.77
N ALA A 215 -9.22 0.12 29.07
CA ALA A 215 -9.37 -1.01 28.15
C ALA A 215 -10.83 -1.48 28.12
N LEU A 216 -11.48 -1.36 26.95
CA LEU A 216 -12.85 -1.83 26.73
C LEU A 216 -12.91 -3.36 26.63
N ASN A 217 -11.83 -3.97 26.13
CA ASN A 217 -11.62 -5.41 26.13
C ASN A 217 -10.15 -5.73 26.38
N GLY A 218 -9.87 -6.94 26.81
CA GLY A 218 -8.51 -7.40 27.09
C GLY A 218 -7.93 -8.26 25.96
N GLY A 219 -6.63 -8.51 26.06
CA GLY A 219 -5.91 -9.37 25.12
C GLY A 219 -4.39 -9.20 25.22
N PRO A 220 -3.62 -10.08 24.57
CA PRO A 220 -2.16 -9.97 24.52
C PRO A 220 -1.74 -8.85 23.56
N ILE A 221 -0.82 -8.01 23.99
CA ILE A 221 -0.15 -6.99 23.13
C ILE A 221 1.33 -7.30 23.00
N LYS A 222 1.85 -7.21 21.78
CA LYS A 222 3.28 -7.33 21.45
C LYS A 222 3.83 -5.99 21.01
N LYS A 223 5.16 -5.87 20.90
CA LYS A 223 5.82 -4.66 20.43
C LYS A 223 5.47 -4.30 18.97
N ASN A 224 5.54 -3.03 18.64
CA ASN A 224 5.39 -2.48 17.28
C ASN A 224 4.05 -2.81 16.62
N LYS A 225 2.97 -2.86 17.40
CA LYS A 225 1.61 -3.12 16.89
C LYS A 225 0.96 -1.89 16.31
N GLY A 226 0.14 -2.08 15.28
CA GLY A 226 -0.63 -1.02 14.65
C GLY A 226 -1.57 -0.34 15.63
N VAL A 227 -1.73 0.97 15.47
CA VAL A 227 -2.65 1.81 16.25
C VAL A 227 -3.58 2.54 15.28
N ASN A 228 -4.89 2.34 15.43
CA ASN A 228 -5.90 3.03 14.66
C ASN A 228 -6.68 4.00 15.54
N LEU A 229 -6.96 5.18 15.01
CA LEU A 229 -7.74 6.24 15.67
C LEU A 229 -9.03 6.46 14.86
N PRO A 230 -10.10 5.66 15.08
CA PRO A 230 -11.33 5.77 14.32
C PRO A 230 -11.96 7.16 14.41
N GLY A 231 -12.31 7.75 13.28
CA GLY A 231 -12.94 9.06 13.20
C GLY A 231 -12.02 10.26 13.36
N ALA A 232 -10.75 10.06 13.73
CA ALA A 232 -9.79 11.15 13.85
C ALA A 232 -9.20 11.57 12.49
N THR A 233 -8.93 12.86 12.33
CA THR A 233 -8.13 13.41 11.22
C THR A 233 -6.67 13.39 11.63
N LEU A 234 -5.84 12.66 10.87
CA LEU A 234 -4.44 12.43 11.22
C LEU A 234 -3.51 13.47 10.59
N ASP A 235 -2.69 14.09 11.43
CA ASP A 235 -1.57 14.95 10.99
C ASP A 235 -0.35 14.08 10.69
N LEU A 236 -0.41 13.34 9.58
CA LEU A 236 0.66 12.47 9.11
C LEU A 236 1.05 12.87 7.67
N PRO A 237 2.33 12.79 7.30
CA PRO A 237 2.78 13.10 5.94
C PRO A 237 2.14 12.14 4.93
N ALA A 238 2.04 12.56 3.67
CA ALA A 238 1.59 11.68 2.59
C ALA A 238 2.58 10.55 2.29
N LEU A 239 3.87 10.79 2.50
CA LEU A 239 4.97 9.86 2.27
C LEU A 239 5.95 9.92 3.43
N THR A 240 6.25 8.78 4.01
CA THR A 240 7.37 8.63 4.95
C THR A 240 8.71 8.61 4.19
N ASP A 241 9.83 8.76 4.90
CA ASP A 241 11.14 8.64 4.28
C ASP A 241 11.42 7.20 3.80
N LYS A 242 10.80 6.20 4.44
CA LYS A 242 10.83 4.83 3.94
C LYS A 242 10.09 4.73 2.61
N ASP A 243 8.87 5.26 2.52
CA ASP A 243 8.09 5.24 1.28
C ASP A 243 8.84 5.91 0.13
N LYS A 244 9.52 7.02 0.38
CA LYS A 244 10.35 7.69 -0.63
C LYS A 244 11.43 6.77 -1.20
N ARG A 245 12.17 6.07 -0.33
CA ARG A 245 13.19 5.09 -0.76
C ARG A 245 12.58 3.92 -1.53
N ASP A 246 11.43 3.40 -1.08
CA ASP A 246 10.71 2.31 -1.74
C ASP A 246 10.23 2.74 -3.14
N LEU A 247 9.76 3.98 -3.28
CA LEU A 247 9.35 4.57 -4.56
C LEU A 247 10.52 4.79 -5.52
N GLU A 248 11.67 5.24 -5.00
CA GLU A 248 12.91 5.33 -5.78
C GLU A 248 13.34 3.98 -6.35
N TRP A 249 13.28 2.93 -5.51
CA TRP A 249 13.55 1.57 -5.95
C TRP A 249 12.52 1.12 -6.99
N ALA A 250 11.23 1.36 -6.78
CA ALA A 250 10.18 1.03 -7.74
C ALA A 250 10.42 1.68 -9.11
N CYS A 251 10.79 2.95 -9.14
CA CYS A 251 11.17 3.65 -10.38
C CYS A 251 12.39 3.01 -11.03
N LYS A 252 13.45 2.73 -10.24
CA LYS A 252 14.72 2.15 -10.73
C LYS A 252 14.50 0.78 -11.39
N VAL A 253 13.72 -0.09 -10.77
CA VAL A 253 13.46 -1.43 -11.30
C VAL A 253 12.39 -1.46 -12.39
N GLY A 254 11.73 -0.35 -12.68
CA GLY A 254 10.66 -0.26 -13.68
C GLY A 254 9.40 -1.01 -13.24
N ALA A 255 8.93 -0.75 -12.02
CA ALA A 255 7.62 -1.23 -11.58
C ALA A 255 6.50 -0.60 -12.41
N ASP A 256 5.42 -1.35 -12.65
CA ASP A 256 4.27 -0.88 -13.43
C ASP A 256 3.30 -0.09 -12.57
N PHE A 257 3.16 -0.50 -11.30
CA PHE A 257 2.23 0.09 -10.34
C PHE A 257 2.91 0.35 -9.00
N VAL A 258 2.44 1.41 -8.35
CA VAL A 258 2.66 1.67 -6.94
C VAL A 258 1.31 1.72 -6.24
N ALA A 259 1.11 0.90 -5.22
CA ALA A 259 -0.01 1.03 -4.30
C ALA A 259 0.43 1.92 -3.13
N ALA A 260 -0.15 3.12 -3.06
CA ALA A 260 0.17 4.09 -2.03
C ALA A 260 -0.75 3.89 -0.82
N SER A 261 -0.16 3.50 0.33
CA SER A 261 -0.90 3.20 1.55
C SER A 261 -1.37 4.46 2.27
N PHE A 262 -2.50 4.36 2.97
CA PHE A 262 -3.09 5.40 3.80
C PHE A 262 -3.33 6.73 3.08
N ILE A 263 -3.80 6.66 1.84
CA ILE A 263 -4.26 7.86 1.11
C ILE A 263 -5.56 8.35 1.73
N ARG A 264 -5.55 9.60 2.22
CA ARG A 264 -6.65 10.24 2.94
C ARG A 264 -7.28 11.38 2.15
N THR A 265 -6.48 12.09 1.36
CA THR A 265 -6.93 13.27 0.61
C THR A 265 -6.36 13.27 -0.82
N PRO A 266 -6.94 14.04 -1.76
CA PRO A 266 -6.38 14.20 -3.10
C PRO A 266 -4.97 14.83 -3.10
N GLU A 267 -4.64 15.64 -2.09
CA GLU A 267 -3.31 16.22 -1.91
C GLU A 267 -2.25 15.14 -1.67
N ASN A 268 -2.61 14.08 -0.90
CA ASN A 268 -1.73 12.94 -0.71
C ASN A 268 -1.41 12.26 -2.05
N VAL A 269 -2.40 12.06 -2.92
CA VAL A 269 -2.21 11.48 -4.26
C VAL A 269 -1.27 12.36 -5.09
N ARG A 270 -1.54 13.67 -5.14
CA ARG A 270 -0.69 14.63 -5.87
C ARG A 270 0.76 14.64 -5.37
N SER A 271 0.95 14.50 -4.05
CA SER A 271 2.28 14.41 -3.45
C SER A 271 3.04 13.16 -3.90
N VAL A 272 2.38 12.00 -3.93
CA VAL A 272 2.96 10.74 -4.41
C VAL A 272 3.32 10.86 -5.89
N ILE A 273 2.41 11.34 -6.73
CA ILE A 273 2.62 11.51 -8.18
C ILE A 273 3.78 12.45 -8.45
N SER A 274 3.79 13.63 -7.80
CA SER A 274 4.87 14.63 -7.98
C SER A 274 6.22 14.08 -7.56
N TYR A 275 6.26 13.25 -6.50
CA TYR A 275 7.50 12.60 -6.08
C TYR A 275 7.99 11.60 -7.14
N LEU A 276 7.12 10.73 -7.64
CA LEU A 276 7.43 9.76 -8.69
C LEU A 276 7.87 10.43 -9.99
N ASP A 277 7.18 11.47 -10.44
CA ASP A 277 7.52 12.24 -11.65
C ASP A 277 8.93 12.81 -11.53
N ARG A 278 9.27 13.40 -10.38
CA ARG A 278 10.62 13.95 -10.13
C ARG A 278 11.69 12.87 -10.15
N VAL A 279 11.48 11.74 -9.46
CA VAL A 279 12.46 10.65 -9.39
C VAL A 279 12.63 9.98 -10.75
N CYS A 280 11.54 9.62 -11.39
CA CYS A 280 11.59 8.88 -12.65
C CYS A 280 12.12 9.71 -13.82
N SER A 281 11.90 11.05 -13.83
CA SER A 281 12.40 11.92 -14.91
C SER A 281 13.92 11.92 -15.04
N THR A 282 14.64 11.63 -13.95
CA THR A 282 16.11 11.58 -13.95
C THR A 282 16.70 10.25 -14.40
N LEU A 283 15.85 9.25 -14.73
CA LEU A 283 16.33 7.92 -15.11
C LEU A 283 16.65 7.85 -16.60
N PRO A 284 17.83 7.32 -16.99
CA PRO A 284 18.29 7.31 -18.39
C PRO A 284 17.32 6.62 -19.37
N ASP A 285 16.60 5.58 -18.91
CA ASP A 285 15.63 4.87 -19.75
C ASP A 285 14.36 5.68 -20.01
N VAL A 286 13.98 6.55 -19.09
CA VAL A 286 12.86 7.47 -19.26
C VAL A 286 13.27 8.61 -20.19
N GLU A 287 14.44 9.22 -19.99
CA GLU A 287 14.99 10.26 -20.86
C GLU A 287 15.14 9.79 -22.30
N ALA A 288 15.56 8.53 -22.48
CA ALA A 288 15.67 7.91 -23.81
C ALA A 288 14.33 7.45 -24.38
N GLY A 289 13.21 7.63 -23.69
CA GLY A 289 11.86 7.22 -24.11
C GLY A 289 11.66 5.71 -24.21
N ARG A 290 12.50 4.92 -23.52
CA ARG A 290 12.43 3.46 -23.54
C ARG A 290 11.40 2.89 -22.59
N ARG A 291 10.95 3.67 -21.60
CA ARG A 291 9.89 3.29 -20.66
C ARG A 291 8.98 4.47 -20.30
N PRO A 292 7.79 4.21 -19.68
CA PRO A 292 6.90 5.25 -19.19
C PRO A 292 7.60 6.18 -18.18
N LEU A 293 7.10 7.39 -18.07
CA LEU A 293 7.66 8.40 -17.14
C LEU A 293 7.67 7.88 -15.70
N ARG A 294 6.59 7.28 -15.24
CA ARG A 294 6.44 6.77 -13.88
C ARG A 294 5.54 5.53 -13.80
N PRO A 295 5.59 4.76 -12.69
CA PRO A 295 4.57 3.79 -12.35
C PRO A 295 3.19 4.44 -12.21
N LEU A 296 2.11 3.70 -12.49
CA LEU A 296 0.75 4.12 -12.21
C LEU A 296 0.47 4.04 -10.70
N VAL A 297 -0.22 5.06 -10.16
CA VAL A 297 -0.52 5.17 -8.73
C VAL A 297 -1.90 4.60 -8.43
N ILE A 298 -1.93 3.55 -7.61
CA ILE A 298 -3.14 2.96 -7.04
C ILE A 298 -3.28 3.49 -5.61
N SER A 299 -4.26 4.34 -5.36
CA SER A 299 -4.52 4.85 -4.01
C SER A 299 -5.24 3.81 -3.17
N LYS A 300 -4.70 3.49 -1.99
CA LYS A 300 -5.33 2.57 -1.05
C LYS A 300 -6.26 3.33 -0.12
N ILE A 301 -7.52 2.90 -0.08
CA ILE A 301 -8.55 3.45 0.80
C ILE A 301 -8.63 2.56 2.04
N GLU A 302 -8.12 3.09 3.15
CA GLU A 302 -7.84 2.36 4.40
C GLU A 302 -8.43 3.02 5.64
N SER A 303 -8.95 4.25 5.50
CA SER A 303 -9.48 5.05 6.60
C SER A 303 -10.84 5.65 6.27
N LYS A 304 -11.56 6.11 7.31
CA LYS A 304 -12.81 6.87 7.14
C LYS A 304 -12.57 8.13 6.32
N GLU A 305 -11.51 8.88 6.61
CA GLU A 305 -11.14 10.10 5.88
C GLU A 305 -10.94 9.83 4.38
N GLY A 306 -10.27 8.71 4.02
CA GLY A 306 -10.13 8.27 2.63
C GLY A 306 -11.46 7.91 1.96
N VAL A 307 -12.44 7.40 2.71
CA VAL A 307 -13.80 7.15 2.22
C VAL A 307 -14.55 8.45 2.01
N ASP A 308 -14.45 9.39 2.95
CA ASP A 308 -15.12 10.69 2.88
C ASP A 308 -14.63 11.51 1.66
N HIS A 309 -13.33 11.44 1.35
CA HIS A 309 -12.73 12.11 0.16
C HIS A 309 -12.61 11.20 -1.08
N PHE A 310 -13.32 10.07 -1.11
CA PHE A 310 -13.15 9.06 -2.16
C PHE A 310 -13.31 9.63 -3.59
N HIS A 311 -14.25 10.50 -3.83
CA HIS A 311 -14.50 11.05 -5.17
C HIS A 311 -13.36 11.94 -5.67
N GLU A 312 -12.75 12.71 -4.79
CA GLU A 312 -11.63 13.57 -5.08
C GLU A 312 -10.35 12.75 -5.28
N ILE A 313 -10.11 11.76 -4.43
CA ILE A 313 -9.00 10.80 -4.54
C ILE A 313 -9.08 10.04 -5.87
N LEU A 314 -10.29 9.55 -6.24
CA LEU A 314 -10.50 8.81 -7.49
C LEU A 314 -10.15 9.64 -8.74
N LYS A 315 -10.38 10.95 -8.73
CA LYS A 315 -10.06 11.84 -9.86
C LYS A 315 -8.56 12.00 -10.07
N GLU A 316 -7.79 11.99 -8.99
CA GLU A 316 -6.34 12.18 -9.03
C GLU A 316 -5.57 10.86 -9.23
N SER A 317 -6.17 9.71 -8.92
CA SER A 317 -5.52 8.41 -8.94
C SER A 317 -5.60 7.73 -10.30
N ASP A 318 -4.58 6.92 -10.64
CA ASP A 318 -4.64 6.02 -11.80
C ASP A 318 -5.48 4.76 -11.51
N GLY A 319 -5.63 4.40 -10.22
CA GLY A 319 -6.46 3.30 -9.76
C GLY A 319 -6.76 3.40 -8.26
N ILE A 320 -7.69 2.55 -7.79
CA ILE A 320 -8.09 2.49 -6.37
C ILE A 320 -7.96 1.05 -5.87
N MET A 321 -7.41 0.91 -4.66
CA MET A 321 -7.45 -0.34 -3.90
C MET A 321 -8.30 -0.15 -2.64
N VAL A 322 -9.38 -0.92 -2.52
CA VAL A 322 -10.15 -1.00 -1.28
C VAL A 322 -9.44 -2.00 -0.37
N ALA A 323 -8.65 -1.49 0.58
CA ALA A 323 -7.88 -2.30 1.52
C ALA A 323 -8.77 -2.77 2.67
N ARG A 324 -9.47 -3.90 2.48
CA ARG A 324 -10.54 -4.38 3.35
C ARG A 324 -10.08 -4.70 4.78
N GLY A 325 -8.80 -5.06 4.97
CA GLY A 325 -8.21 -5.29 6.28
C GLY A 325 -8.32 -4.03 7.14
N ASP A 326 -7.53 -3.01 6.81
CA ASP A 326 -7.45 -1.76 7.56
C ASP A 326 -8.78 -1.01 7.57
N LEU A 327 -9.45 -0.90 6.43
CA LEU A 327 -10.76 -0.24 6.33
C LEU A 327 -11.83 -0.93 7.19
N GLY A 328 -11.74 -2.25 7.38
CA GLY A 328 -12.66 -3.02 8.23
C GLY A 328 -12.49 -2.73 9.71
N VAL A 329 -11.29 -2.41 10.16
CA VAL A 329 -10.96 -2.05 11.54
C VAL A 329 -11.59 -0.70 11.91
N VAL A 330 -11.55 0.26 10.99
CA VAL A 330 -11.98 1.67 11.26
C VAL A 330 -13.50 1.86 11.11
N ARG A 331 -14.23 0.86 10.61
CA ARG A 331 -15.68 0.95 10.35
C ARG A 331 -16.55 0.29 11.43
N LYS A 332 -15.94 -0.28 12.44
CA LYS A 332 -16.69 -0.77 13.61
C LYS A 332 -17.00 0.39 14.52
#